data_2612421d78f9d9265e16d97a907a437d
#
_entry.id   2612421d78f9d9265e16d97a907a437d
#
_cell.length_a   1.000
_cell.length_b   1.000
_cell.length_c   1.000
_cell.angle_alpha   90.00
_cell.angle_beta   90.00
_cell.angle_gamma   90.00
#
_symmetry.space_group_name_H-M   'P 1'
#
loop_
_entity.id
_entity.type
_entity.pdbx_description
1 polymer ?
#
loop_
_entity_poly.entity_id
_entity_poly.type
_entity_poly.pdbx_seq_one_letter_code
_entity_poly.pdbx_strand_id
1 'polypeptide(L)'
;GCFDYGEFTAEYSAFDLPLLYNLARAGQCGNLPLMIKPDQENQGFVSQAALGAGFKAVLFTDIRTAEDVDIAHRIIRSDTPEEKGFMGVKLRRPALSSYDTQAYLEDLQLKP
;
A
#
# COMPACT_ATOMS: atom_id res chain seq x y z
N GLY A 1 10.79 -5.70 19.26
CA GLY A 1 11.28 -6.84 18.52
C GLY A 1 12.66 -6.63 17.92
N CYS A 2 13.10 -7.63 17.17
CA CYS A 2 14.44 -7.61 16.58
C CYS A 2 14.50 -6.85 15.25
N PHE A 3 13.33 -6.54 14.64
CA PHE A 3 13.27 -5.93 13.33
C PHE A 3 12.39 -4.68 13.37
N ASP A 4 12.78 -3.69 12.57
CA ASP A 4 12.03 -2.44 12.44
C ASP A 4 10.90 -2.57 11.42
N TYR A 5 11.09 -3.41 10.40
CA TYR A 5 10.07 -3.69 9.38
C TYR A 5 10.36 -5.03 8.71
N GLY A 6 9.36 -5.56 8.01
CA GLY A 6 9.51 -6.77 7.20
C GLY A 6 9.16 -6.49 5.75
N GLU A 7 9.69 -7.28 4.84
CA GLU A 7 9.40 -7.15 3.42
C GLU A 7 8.83 -8.46 2.90
N PHE A 8 7.76 -8.37 2.10
CA PHE A 8 7.26 -9.49 1.30
C PHE A 8 7.61 -9.23 -0.15
N THR A 9 8.45 -10.09 -0.73
CA THR A 9 8.87 -9.98 -2.13
C THR A 9 7.85 -10.70 -3.01
N ALA A 10 6.84 -9.97 -3.45
CA ALA A 10 5.80 -10.52 -4.31
C ALA A 10 6.31 -10.80 -5.73
N GLU A 11 7.38 -10.13 -6.13
CA GLU A 11 7.94 -10.23 -7.48
C GLU A 11 8.27 -11.67 -7.89
N TYR A 12 8.74 -12.47 -6.92
CA TYR A 12 9.19 -13.84 -7.19
C TYR A 12 8.37 -14.88 -6.45
N SER A 13 7.27 -14.49 -5.84
CA SER A 13 6.49 -15.37 -4.99
C SER A 13 5.11 -15.64 -5.58
N ALA A 14 4.61 -16.85 -5.38
CA ALA A 14 3.21 -17.13 -5.63
C ALA A 14 2.38 -16.53 -4.49
N PHE A 15 1.38 -15.74 -4.81
CA PHE A 15 0.55 -15.11 -3.80
C PHE A 15 -0.85 -14.83 -4.37
N ASP A 16 -1.78 -14.55 -3.47
CA ASP A 16 -3.12 -14.11 -3.81
C ASP A 16 -3.52 -12.97 -2.86
N LEU A 17 -4.69 -12.39 -3.08
CA LEU A 17 -5.16 -11.29 -2.24
C LEU A 17 -5.41 -11.71 -0.80
N PRO A 18 -6.01 -12.90 -0.52
CA PRO A 18 -6.15 -13.37 0.87
C PRO A 18 -4.81 -13.50 1.59
N LEU A 19 -3.75 -13.93 0.92
CA LEU A 19 -2.42 -14.01 1.54
C LEU A 19 -1.91 -12.63 1.94
N LEU A 20 -2.05 -11.64 1.07
CA LEU A 20 -1.65 -10.26 1.39
C LEU A 20 -2.40 -9.74 2.60
N TYR A 21 -3.69 -9.99 2.67
CA TYR A 21 -4.51 -9.59 3.81
C TYR A 21 -4.02 -10.26 5.09
N ASN A 22 -3.77 -11.57 5.05
CA ASN A 22 -3.31 -12.32 6.22
C ASN A 22 -1.93 -11.88 6.68
N LEU A 23 -1.02 -11.58 5.75
CA LEU A 23 0.30 -11.06 6.09
C LEU A 23 0.19 -9.70 6.79
N ALA A 24 -0.64 -8.82 6.27
CA ALA A 24 -0.84 -7.50 6.88
C ALA A 24 -1.39 -7.63 8.29
N ARG A 25 -2.35 -8.55 8.50
CA ARG A 25 -2.91 -8.82 9.84
C ARG A 25 -1.85 -9.36 10.79
N ALA A 26 -1.04 -10.30 10.31
CA ALA A 26 0.06 -10.85 11.13
C ALA A 26 1.05 -9.76 11.52
N GLY A 27 1.39 -8.87 10.58
CA GLY A 27 2.26 -7.74 10.86
C GLY A 27 1.68 -6.81 11.92
N GLN A 28 0.38 -6.52 11.83
CA GLN A 28 -0.30 -5.68 12.83
C GLN A 28 -0.27 -6.34 14.21
N CYS A 29 -0.56 -7.65 14.27
CA CYS A 29 -0.55 -8.39 15.55
C CYS A 29 0.84 -8.42 16.18
N GLY A 30 1.88 -8.51 15.35
CA GLY A 30 3.26 -8.52 15.83
C GLY A 30 3.88 -7.14 15.96
N ASN A 31 3.12 -6.09 15.70
CA ASN A 31 3.62 -4.71 15.69
C ASN A 31 4.83 -4.56 14.76
N LEU A 32 4.78 -5.21 13.60
CA LEU A 32 5.83 -5.16 12.59
C LEU A 32 5.27 -4.55 11.31
N PRO A 33 5.69 -3.34 10.94
CA PRO A 33 5.29 -2.75 9.66
C PRO A 33 5.78 -3.60 8.50
N LEU A 34 4.93 -3.82 7.50
CA LEU A 34 5.29 -4.61 6.34
C LEU A 34 5.36 -3.74 5.10
N MET A 35 6.34 -4.05 4.27
CA MET A 35 6.56 -3.45 2.96
C MET A 35 6.37 -4.54 1.91
N ILE A 36 5.75 -4.20 0.78
CA ILE A 36 5.61 -5.11 -0.34
C ILE A 36 6.55 -4.69 -1.47
N LYS A 37 7.12 -5.68 -2.14
CA LYS A 37 7.94 -5.46 -3.34
C LYS A 37 7.25 -6.16 -4.51
N PRO A 38 6.43 -5.43 -5.30
CA PRO A 38 5.74 -6.01 -6.45
C PRO A 38 6.65 -6.09 -7.67
N ASP A 39 6.25 -6.90 -8.66
CA ASP A 39 6.87 -6.85 -9.97
C ASP A 39 6.44 -5.57 -10.71
N GLN A 40 7.24 -5.13 -11.68
CA GLN A 40 6.97 -3.90 -12.40
C GLN A 40 5.67 -3.95 -13.18
N GLU A 41 5.36 -5.07 -13.82
CA GLU A 41 4.18 -5.19 -14.67
C GLU A 41 2.87 -5.03 -13.89
N ASN A 42 2.84 -5.51 -12.65
CA ASN A 42 1.64 -5.50 -11.81
C ASN A 42 1.70 -4.50 -10.67
N GLN A 43 2.67 -3.61 -10.68
CA GLN A 43 2.95 -2.73 -9.54
C GLN A 43 1.74 -1.89 -9.12
N GLY A 44 0.95 -1.41 -10.07
CA GLY A 44 -0.21 -0.59 -9.75
C GLY A 44 -1.24 -1.34 -8.92
N PHE A 45 -1.69 -2.47 -9.43
CA PHE A 45 -2.72 -3.26 -8.74
C PHE A 45 -2.21 -3.84 -7.43
N VAL A 46 -1.03 -4.46 -7.46
CA VAL A 46 -0.49 -5.15 -6.28
C VAL A 46 -0.17 -4.15 -5.16
N SER A 47 0.41 -3.01 -5.50
CA SER A 47 0.72 -1.98 -4.50
C SER A 47 -0.55 -1.46 -3.83
N GLN A 48 -1.57 -1.14 -4.63
CA GLN A 48 -2.82 -0.62 -4.08
C GLN A 48 -3.56 -1.67 -3.26
N ALA A 49 -3.56 -2.93 -3.70
CA ALA A 49 -4.17 -4.02 -2.94
C ALA A 49 -3.45 -4.23 -1.61
N ALA A 50 -2.13 -4.20 -1.61
CA ALA A 50 -1.33 -4.37 -0.40
C ALA A 50 -1.55 -3.22 0.60
N LEU A 51 -1.52 -1.99 0.11
CA LEU A 51 -1.78 -0.83 0.96
C LEU A 51 -3.20 -0.88 1.54
N GLY A 52 -4.18 -1.25 0.72
CA GLY A 52 -5.55 -1.42 1.19
C GLY A 52 -5.70 -2.54 2.22
N ALA A 53 -4.86 -3.56 2.16
CA ALA A 53 -4.85 -4.65 3.12
C ALA A 53 -4.16 -4.28 4.43
N GLY A 54 -3.29 -3.25 4.43
CA GLY A 54 -2.62 -2.80 5.63
C GLY A 54 -1.10 -2.77 5.57
N PHE A 55 -0.50 -3.05 4.42
CA PHE A 55 0.94 -2.82 4.23
C PHE A 55 1.24 -1.34 4.37
N LYS A 56 2.42 -1.01 4.86
CA LYS A 56 2.78 0.38 5.19
C LYS A 56 3.70 1.03 4.17
N ALA A 57 4.32 0.25 3.29
CA ALA A 57 5.25 0.76 2.31
C ALA A 57 5.29 -0.11 1.06
N VAL A 58 5.78 0.46 -0.02
CA VAL A 58 6.00 -0.25 -1.28
C VAL A 58 7.43 0.00 -1.73
N LEU A 59 8.13 -1.07 -2.08
CA LEU A 59 9.45 -0.99 -2.70
C LEU A 59 9.28 -1.26 -4.19
N PHE A 60 9.33 -0.21 -4.98
CA PHE A 60 9.19 -0.34 -6.42
C PHE A 60 10.46 -0.88 -7.06
N THR A 61 10.30 -1.76 -8.05
CA THR A 61 11.41 -2.41 -8.74
C THR A 61 11.59 -1.83 -10.14
N ASP A 62 12.77 -2.03 -10.70
CA ASP A 62 13.08 -1.71 -12.10
C ASP A 62 12.82 -0.24 -12.47
N ILE A 63 13.13 0.65 -11.54
CA ILE A 63 13.07 2.09 -11.80
C ILE A 63 14.29 2.48 -12.66
N ARG A 64 14.04 3.03 -13.84
CA ARG A 64 15.09 3.38 -14.79
C ARG A 64 15.10 4.84 -15.19
N THR A 65 13.97 5.52 -15.08
CA THR A 65 13.81 6.90 -15.52
C THR A 65 13.13 7.74 -14.44
N ALA A 66 13.22 9.05 -14.59
CA ALA A 66 12.50 9.98 -13.71
C ALA A 66 10.98 9.80 -13.86
N GLU A 67 10.51 9.45 -15.07
CA GLU A 67 9.10 9.18 -15.30
C GLU A 67 8.65 7.95 -14.51
N ASP A 68 9.48 6.91 -14.43
CA ASP A 68 9.16 5.72 -13.63
C ASP A 68 8.95 6.09 -12.16
N VAL A 69 9.77 6.99 -11.62
CA VAL A 69 9.62 7.49 -10.25
C VAL A 69 8.29 8.22 -10.09
N ASP A 70 7.94 9.07 -11.05
CA ASP A 70 6.67 9.80 -11.00
C ASP A 70 5.47 8.86 -11.03
N ILE A 71 5.50 7.85 -11.89
CA ILE A 71 4.43 6.85 -11.98
C ILE A 71 4.33 6.08 -10.65
N ALA A 72 5.45 5.62 -10.11
CA ALA A 72 5.47 4.91 -8.83
C ALA A 72 4.87 5.76 -7.71
N HIS A 73 5.24 7.02 -7.66
CA HIS A 73 4.72 7.95 -6.66
C HIS A 73 3.21 8.12 -6.78
N ARG A 74 2.70 8.22 -8.01
CA ARG A 74 1.26 8.37 -8.24
C ARG A 74 0.46 7.13 -7.91
N ILE A 75 1.04 5.94 -8.05
CA ILE A 75 0.37 4.67 -7.72
C ILE A 75 -0.05 4.64 -6.25
N ILE A 76 0.78 5.17 -5.36
CA ILE A 76 0.52 5.12 -3.91
C ILE A 76 -0.15 6.39 -3.38
N ARG A 77 -0.46 7.35 -4.23
CA ARG A 77 -1.13 8.57 -3.84
C ARG A 77 -2.60 8.53 -4.21
N SER A 78 -3.40 9.25 -3.44
CA SER A 78 -4.84 9.31 -3.65
C SER A 78 -5.20 10.04 -4.94
N ASP A 79 -6.26 9.60 -5.60
CA ASP A 79 -6.80 10.25 -6.78
C ASP A 79 -7.60 11.47 -6.37
N THR A 80 -6.90 12.55 -6.08
CA THR A 80 -7.46 13.84 -5.66
C THR A 80 -6.75 14.96 -6.39
N PRO A 81 -7.36 16.16 -6.48
CA PRO A 81 -6.71 17.30 -7.11
C PRO A 81 -5.38 17.68 -6.45
N GLU A 82 -5.25 17.49 -5.14
CA GLU A 82 -4.05 17.82 -4.38
C GLU A 82 -2.96 16.79 -4.59
N GLU A 83 -3.30 15.51 -4.45
CA GLU A 83 -2.33 14.41 -4.51
C GLU A 83 -2.03 13.97 -5.93
N LYS A 84 -2.99 14.10 -6.84
CA LYS A 84 -2.86 13.73 -8.27
C LYS A 84 -2.39 12.30 -8.47
N GLY A 85 -2.86 11.42 -7.59
CA GLY A 85 -2.50 10.01 -7.64
C GLY A 85 -3.49 9.18 -8.44
N PHE A 86 -3.22 7.88 -8.50
CA PHE A 86 -4.06 6.91 -9.20
C PHE A 86 -4.89 6.05 -8.26
N MET A 87 -4.62 6.12 -6.96
CA MET A 87 -5.29 5.27 -5.98
C MET A 87 -6.65 5.84 -5.62
N GLY A 88 -7.70 5.16 -6.04
CA GLY A 88 -9.06 5.55 -5.70
C GLY A 88 -9.30 5.51 -4.19
N VAL A 89 -10.13 6.43 -3.70
CA VAL A 89 -10.48 6.45 -2.29
C VAL A 89 -11.54 5.38 -2.04
N LYS A 90 -11.17 4.34 -1.29
CA LYS A 90 -12.06 3.26 -0.91
C LYS A 90 -11.94 2.99 0.57
N LEU A 91 -13.07 2.89 1.23
CA LEU A 91 -13.09 2.53 2.63
C LEU A 91 -12.91 1.02 2.74
N ARG A 92 -11.78 0.59 3.28
CA ARG A 92 -11.47 -0.82 3.50
C ARG A 92 -11.12 -1.01 4.97
N ARG A 93 -11.70 -2.04 5.57
CA ARG A 93 -11.49 -2.32 6.99
C ARG A 93 -10.02 -2.48 7.38
N PRO A 94 -9.18 -3.19 6.60
CA PRO A 94 -7.77 -3.33 6.98
C PRO A 94 -6.99 -2.02 6.97
N ALA A 95 -7.40 -1.06 6.17
CA ALA A 95 -6.76 0.25 6.10
C ALA A 95 -7.25 1.20 7.19
N LEU A 96 -8.39 0.87 7.82
CA LEU A 96 -9.00 1.67 8.88
C LEU A 96 -8.78 0.98 10.22
N SER A 97 -8.24 1.70 11.20
CA SER A 97 -8.16 1.21 12.58
C SER A 97 -9.53 1.21 13.26
N SER A 98 -10.49 1.95 12.69
CA SER A 98 -11.87 2.02 13.14
C SER A 98 -12.75 2.31 11.93
N TYR A 99 -14.10 2.32 12.13
CA TYR A 99 -15.04 2.70 11.10
C TYR A 99 -15.26 4.20 11.00
N ASP A 100 -14.37 4.98 11.53
CA ASP A 100 -14.48 6.42 11.47
C ASP A 100 -14.10 6.92 10.08
N THR A 101 -15.10 7.12 9.24
CA THR A 101 -14.92 7.62 7.87
C THR A 101 -14.25 8.99 7.86
N GLN A 102 -14.60 9.84 8.83
CA GLN A 102 -14.05 11.19 8.89
C GLN A 102 -12.55 11.14 9.19
N ALA A 103 -12.14 10.31 10.16
CA ALA A 103 -10.73 10.16 10.49
C ALA A 103 -9.94 9.61 9.30
N TYR A 104 -10.53 8.67 8.55
CA TYR A 104 -9.89 8.12 7.36
C TYR A 104 -9.69 9.18 6.28
N LEU A 105 -10.71 9.99 6.03
CA LEU A 105 -10.64 11.06 5.05
C LEU A 105 -9.64 12.14 5.46
N GLU A 106 -9.57 12.46 6.74
CA GLU A 106 -8.59 13.40 7.26
C GLU A 106 -7.16 12.86 7.10
N ASP A 107 -6.97 11.58 7.38
CA ASP A 107 -5.68 10.91 7.25
C ASP A 107 -5.19 10.95 5.79
N LEU A 108 -6.11 10.86 4.83
CA LEU A 108 -5.83 10.99 3.42
C LEU A 108 -5.82 12.44 2.94
N GLN A 109 -6.03 13.41 3.84
CA GLN A 109 -6.12 14.84 3.51
C GLN A 109 -7.27 15.17 2.57
N LEU A 110 -8.33 14.36 2.57
CA LEU A 110 -9.54 14.57 1.77
C LEU A 110 -10.57 15.33 2.60
N LYS A 111 -10.31 16.59 2.83
CA LYS A 111 -11.25 17.42 3.61
C LYS A 111 -12.43 17.85 2.75
N PRO A 112 -13.63 17.88 3.34
CA PRO A 112 -14.81 18.40 2.61
C PRO A 112 -14.64 19.85 2.24
#